data_12ac73eff0381e57d5e52eef8cfc85f4
#
_entry.id   12ac73eff0381e57d5e52eef8cfc85f4
#
_cell.length_a   1.000
_cell.length_b   1.000
_cell.length_c   1.000
_cell.angle_alpha   90.00
_cell.angle_beta   90.00
_cell.angle_gamma   90.00
#
_symmetry.space_group_name_H-M   'P 1'
#
loop_
_entity.id
_entity.type
_entity.pdbx_description
1 polymer ?
#
loop_
_entity_poly.entity_id
_entity_poly.type
_entity_poly.pdbx_seq_one_letter_code
_entity_poly.pdbx_strand_id
1 'polypeptide(L)'
;MSFQAYTDGAVRIANPGLASCAWVMYDTCKPEWKLEQSTFLGFPHSNNYAEYAGLIALLQYLYEQHYRNVVIHSDSKLVVEQVNQKWEVNSDELRPLMSKAYGLLVQGCHVLKYCKGHAGTKGNERADELCNSVLDKHMEDYAKKV
;
A
#
# COMPACT_ATOMS: atom_id res chain seq x y z
N MET A 1 -13.59 -14.28 -12.63
CA MET A 1 -13.32 -12.92 -12.14
C MET A 1 -11.84 -12.75 -11.89
N SER A 2 -11.29 -11.63 -12.31
CA SER A 2 -9.86 -11.33 -12.15
C SER A 2 -9.73 -9.97 -11.46
N PHE A 3 -8.94 -9.93 -10.38
CA PHE A 3 -8.75 -8.71 -9.60
C PHE A 3 -7.34 -8.18 -9.75
N GLN A 4 -7.24 -6.87 -9.91
CA GLN A 4 -5.99 -6.12 -9.91
C GLN A 4 -6.06 -5.12 -8.77
N ALA A 5 -5.03 -5.06 -7.95
CA ALA A 5 -4.98 -4.14 -6.82
C ALA A 5 -3.70 -3.31 -6.86
N TYR A 6 -3.76 -2.13 -6.27
CA TYR A 6 -2.65 -1.18 -6.21
C TYR A 6 -2.53 -0.68 -4.79
N THR A 7 -1.31 -0.63 -4.28
CA THR A 7 -1.04 -0.10 -2.94
C THR A 7 -0.07 1.07 -3.02
N ASP A 8 -0.15 1.95 -2.04
CA ASP A 8 0.77 3.08 -1.94
C ASP A 8 0.90 3.50 -0.49
N GLY A 9 1.98 4.21 -0.20
CA GLY A 9 2.23 4.85 1.08
C GLY A 9 2.82 6.22 0.84
N ALA A 10 2.57 7.16 1.72
CA ALA A 10 3.07 8.52 1.59
C ALA A 10 3.49 9.07 2.94
N VAL A 11 4.51 9.92 2.91
CA VAL A 11 5.03 10.60 4.09
C VAL A 11 5.23 12.06 3.76
N ARG A 12 4.85 12.95 4.69
CA ARG A 12 5.00 14.41 4.51
C ARG A 12 5.75 15.04 5.65
N ILE A 13 6.26 16.23 5.37
CA ILE A 13 7.00 17.13 6.26
C ILE A 13 8.44 16.68 6.40
N ALA A 14 8.67 15.42 6.67
CA ALA A 14 10.00 14.85 6.81
C ALA A 14 9.91 13.35 6.53
N ASN A 15 11.03 12.67 6.48
CA ASN A 15 11.09 11.22 6.39
C ASN A 15 12.10 10.73 7.45
N PRO A 16 11.65 10.22 8.61
CA PRO A 16 10.26 9.90 8.98
C PRO A 16 9.38 11.12 9.23
N GLY A 17 8.09 10.97 8.99
CA GLY A 17 7.14 12.08 9.10
C GLY A 17 5.70 11.61 9.25
N LEU A 18 4.77 12.49 8.88
CA LEU A 18 3.34 12.16 8.85
C LEU A 18 3.09 11.18 7.73
N ALA A 19 2.46 10.06 8.03
CA ALA A 19 2.32 8.96 7.08
C ALA A 19 0.88 8.55 6.86
N SER A 20 0.61 8.10 5.65
CA SER A 20 -0.66 7.47 5.27
C SER A 20 -0.39 6.30 4.33
N CYS A 21 -1.38 5.45 4.17
CA CYS A 21 -1.33 4.39 3.18
C CYS A 21 -2.71 4.20 2.56
N ALA A 22 -2.73 3.54 1.42
CA ALA A 22 -3.99 3.29 0.70
C ALA A 22 -3.86 2.09 -0.22
N TRP A 23 -5.00 1.53 -0.57
CA TRP A 23 -5.08 0.53 -1.62
C TRP A 23 -6.38 0.68 -2.38
N VAL A 24 -6.37 0.23 -3.62
CA VAL A 24 -7.54 0.18 -4.48
C VAL A 24 -7.53 -1.15 -5.23
N MET A 25 -8.70 -1.74 -5.42
CA MET A 25 -8.84 -3.01 -6.12
C MET A 25 -9.95 -2.90 -7.16
N TYR A 26 -9.68 -3.42 -8.34
CA TYR A 26 -10.60 -3.42 -9.47
C TYR A 26 -10.90 -4.85 -9.92
N ASP A 27 -12.13 -5.07 -10.37
CA ASP A 27 -12.48 -6.28 -11.11
C ASP A 27 -12.29 -5.97 -12.60
N THR A 28 -11.39 -6.69 -13.26
CA THR A 28 -11.08 -6.43 -14.66
C THR A 28 -12.24 -6.71 -15.60
N CYS A 29 -13.23 -7.51 -15.14
CA CYS A 29 -14.43 -7.84 -15.92
C CYS A 29 -15.56 -6.84 -15.72
N LYS A 30 -15.46 -5.99 -14.71
CA LYS A 30 -16.48 -4.98 -14.36
C LYS A 30 -15.79 -3.65 -14.09
N PRO A 31 -15.51 -2.84 -15.12
CA PRO A 31 -14.70 -1.63 -14.95
C PRO A 31 -15.22 -0.61 -13.96
N GLU A 32 -16.52 -0.56 -13.72
CA GLU A 32 -17.13 0.36 -12.76
C GLU A 32 -17.01 -0.11 -11.31
N TRP A 33 -16.68 -1.39 -11.09
CA TRP A 33 -16.55 -1.95 -9.76
C TRP A 33 -15.17 -1.66 -9.19
N LYS A 34 -15.14 -1.12 -8.00
CA LYS A 34 -13.88 -0.93 -7.27
C LYS A 34 -14.12 -0.93 -5.76
N LEU A 35 -13.09 -1.34 -5.05
CA LEU A 35 -12.99 -1.17 -3.60
C LEU A 35 -11.75 -0.35 -3.32
N GLU A 36 -11.80 0.50 -2.30
CA GLU A 36 -10.63 1.29 -1.91
C GLU A 36 -10.68 1.60 -0.42
N GLN A 37 -9.49 1.81 0.15
CA GLN A 37 -9.34 2.17 1.54
C GLN A 37 -8.12 3.04 1.71
N SER A 38 -8.20 4.03 2.60
CA SER A 38 -7.07 4.86 2.98
C SER A 38 -7.01 4.97 4.49
N THR A 39 -5.81 5.08 5.02
CA THR A 39 -5.58 5.08 6.46
C THR A 39 -4.51 6.09 6.83
N PHE A 40 -4.78 6.89 7.86
CA PHE A 40 -3.78 7.74 8.46
C PHE A 40 -2.96 6.90 9.43
N LEU A 41 -1.65 6.87 9.24
CA LEU A 41 -0.75 6.04 10.06
C LEU A 41 -0.15 6.80 11.25
N GLY A 42 -0.20 8.13 11.23
CA GLY A 42 0.34 8.95 12.31
C GLY A 42 1.77 9.41 12.06
N PHE A 43 2.48 9.69 13.14
CA PHE A 43 3.81 10.28 13.12
C PHE A 43 4.63 9.73 14.31
N PRO A 44 5.92 9.44 14.16
CA PRO A 44 6.68 9.50 12.91
C PRO A 44 6.75 8.10 12.27
N HIS A 45 6.65 8.04 10.95
CA HIS A 45 6.88 6.80 10.20
C HIS A 45 7.71 7.08 8.96
N SER A 46 8.51 6.10 8.58
CA SER A 46 9.32 6.23 7.37
C SER A 46 8.49 5.97 6.11
N ASN A 47 9.01 6.41 4.97
CA ASN A 47 8.39 6.14 3.69
C ASN A 47 8.24 4.63 3.46
N ASN A 48 9.27 3.86 3.77
CA ASN A 48 9.23 2.41 3.60
C ASN A 48 8.19 1.75 4.51
N TYR A 49 8.05 2.23 5.74
CA TYR A 49 7.00 1.75 6.65
C TYR A 49 5.62 1.98 6.03
N ALA A 50 5.37 3.19 5.52
CA ALA A 50 4.07 3.52 4.93
C ALA A 50 3.74 2.63 3.72
N GLU A 51 4.74 2.34 2.89
CA GLU A 51 4.57 1.45 1.74
C GLU A 51 4.23 0.03 2.17
N TYR A 52 4.93 -0.50 3.18
CA TYR A 52 4.59 -1.81 3.74
C TYR A 52 3.19 -1.81 4.37
N ALA A 53 2.84 -0.74 5.08
CA ALA A 53 1.54 -0.64 5.73
C ALA A 53 0.39 -0.73 4.72
N GLY A 54 0.54 -0.09 3.56
CA GLY A 54 -0.45 -0.16 2.50
C GLY A 54 -0.62 -1.57 1.96
N LEU A 55 0.50 -2.25 1.71
CA LEU A 55 0.47 -3.63 1.23
C LEU A 55 -0.16 -4.56 2.26
N ILE A 56 0.24 -4.44 3.53
CA ILE A 56 -0.29 -5.29 4.60
C ILE A 56 -1.78 -5.05 4.80
N ALA A 57 -2.23 -3.79 4.74
CA ALA A 57 -3.66 -3.45 4.87
C ALA A 57 -4.48 -4.14 3.78
N LEU A 58 -4.00 -4.12 2.54
CA LEU A 58 -4.67 -4.82 1.44
C LEU A 58 -4.67 -6.34 1.68
N LEU A 59 -3.50 -6.91 1.97
CA LEU A 59 -3.38 -8.36 2.16
C LEU A 59 -4.26 -8.86 3.30
N GLN A 60 -4.34 -8.09 4.39
CA GLN A 60 -5.21 -8.43 5.52
C GLN A 60 -6.69 -8.41 5.11
N TYR A 61 -7.09 -7.40 4.35
CA TYR A 61 -8.45 -7.32 3.81
C TYR A 61 -8.77 -8.51 2.91
N LEU A 62 -7.86 -8.85 2.00
CA LEU A 62 -8.05 -9.99 1.11
C LEU A 62 -8.19 -11.29 1.88
N TYR A 63 -7.41 -11.47 2.93
CA TYR A 63 -7.48 -12.63 3.80
C TYR A 63 -8.84 -12.71 4.50
N GLU A 64 -9.27 -11.63 5.11
CA GLU A 64 -10.53 -11.59 5.86
C GLU A 64 -11.75 -11.79 4.96
N GLN A 65 -11.70 -11.30 3.73
CA GLN A 65 -12.81 -11.40 2.78
C GLN A 65 -12.69 -12.61 1.85
N HIS A 66 -11.70 -13.46 2.05
CA HIS A 66 -11.48 -14.70 1.30
C HIS A 66 -11.21 -14.50 -0.20
N TYR A 67 -10.60 -13.37 -0.57
CA TYR A 67 -10.10 -13.17 -1.93
C TYR A 67 -8.79 -13.93 -2.12
N ARG A 68 -8.63 -14.55 -3.29
CA ARG A 68 -7.41 -15.29 -3.65
C ARG A 68 -6.99 -14.90 -5.07
N ASN A 69 -5.72 -15.14 -5.36
CA ASN A 69 -5.16 -14.98 -6.71
C ASN A 69 -5.30 -13.55 -7.25
N VAL A 70 -5.10 -12.55 -6.38
CA VAL A 70 -5.13 -11.14 -6.78
C VAL A 70 -3.74 -10.73 -7.27
N VAL A 71 -3.68 -9.98 -8.36
CA VAL A 71 -2.44 -9.38 -8.83
C VAL A 71 -2.31 -8.00 -8.18
N ILE A 72 -1.26 -7.83 -7.39
CA ILE A 72 -1.02 -6.63 -6.58
C ILE A 72 0.15 -5.85 -7.16
N HIS A 73 -0.03 -4.55 -7.33
CA HIS A 73 0.98 -3.65 -7.87
C HIS A 73 1.41 -2.64 -6.82
N SER A 74 2.71 -2.40 -6.71
CA SER A 74 3.27 -1.38 -5.84
C SER A 74 4.36 -0.63 -6.60
N ASP A 75 4.47 0.68 -6.38
CA ASP A 75 5.54 1.48 -6.96
C ASP A 75 6.78 1.54 -6.07
N SER A 76 6.77 0.85 -4.94
CA SER A 76 7.95 0.70 -4.09
C SER A 76 8.75 -0.52 -4.51
N LYS A 77 9.83 -0.29 -5.24
CA LYS A 77 10.70 -1.37 -5.68
C LYS A 77 11.29 -2.12 -4.49
N LEU A 78 11.66 -1.41 -3.43
CA LEU A 78 12.19 -2.03 -2.22
C LEU A 78 11.21 -3.05 -1.62
N VAL A 79 9.96 -2.65 -1.44
CA VAL A 79 8.92 -3.53 -0.87
C VAL A 79 8.71 -4.74 -1.76
N VAL A 80 8.55 -4.53 -3.07
CA VAL A 80 8.32 -5.62 -4.02
C VAL A 80 9.46 -6.63 -4.01
N GLU A 81 10.70 -6.16 -4.08
CA GLU A 81 11.87 -7.04 -4.13
C GLU A 81 12.11 -7.75 -2.80
N GLN A 82 11.85 -7.08 -1.67
CA GLN A 82 11.99 -7.72 -0.36
C GLN A 82 10.92 -8.80 -0.14
N VAL A 83 9.67 -8.49 -0.41
CA VAL A 83 8.56 -9.45 -0.21
C VAL A 83 8.68 -10.63 -1.16
N ASN A 84 9.15 -10.40 -2.39
CA ASN A 84 9.40 -11.47 -3.36
C ASN A 84 10.71 -12.24 -3.09
N GLN A 85 11.39 -11.95 -1.98
CA GLN A 85 12.60 -12.66 -1.52
C GLN A 85 13.81 -12.47 -2.44
N LYS A 86 13.84 -11.37 -3.21
CA LYS A 86 14.98 -11.07 -4.08
C LYS A 86 16.00 -10.17 -3.41
N TRP A 87 15.57 -9.35 -2.45
CA TRP A 87 16.44 -8.47 -1.66
C TRP A 87 16.34 -8.82 -0.20
N GLU A 88 17.46 -8.75 0.51
CA GLU A 88 17.49 -8.93 1.95
C GLU A 88 16.88 -7.73 2.67
N VAL A 89 16.34 -7.98 3.87
CA VAL A 89 15.82 -6.93 4.73
C VAL A 89 16.81 -6.70 5.85
N ASN A 90 17.51 -5.56 5.81
CA ASN A 90 18.53 -5.21 6.80
C ASN A 90 17.98 -4.34 7.94
N SER A 91 16.75 -3.89 7.82
CA SER A 91 16.10 -3.04 8.80
C SER A 91 15.33 -3.87 9.84
N ASP A 92 15.60 -3.64 11.12
CA ASP A 92 14.88 -4.31 12.20
C ASP A 92 13.40 -3.89 12.22
N GLU A 93 13.10 -2.66 11.79
CA GLU A 93 11.74 -2.16 11.67
C GLU A 93 10.96 -2.89 10.56
N LEU A 94 11.61 -3.12 9.41
CA LEU A 94 10.93 -3.67 8.25
C LEU A 94 10.84 -5.20 8.25
N ARG A 95 11.72 -5.88 8.99
CA ARG A 95 11.78 -7.34 9.00
C ARG A 95 10.45 -8.00 9.39
N PRO A 96 9.80 -7.60 10.50
CA PRO A 96 8.50 -8.19 10.85
C PRO A 96 7.39 -7.84 9.86
N LEU A 97 7.48 -6.64 9.23
CA LEU A 97 6.51 -6.24 8.22
C LEU A 97 6.64 -7.11 6.96
N MET A 98 7.88 -7.36 6.53
CA MET A 98 8.14 -8.23 5.39
C MET A 98 7.62 -9.65 5.66
N SER A 99 7.90 -10.19 6.83
CA SER A 99 7.45 -11.54 7.20
C SER A 99 5.93 -11.66 7.17
N LYS A 100 5.22 -10.66 7.70
CA LYS A 100 3.76 -10.66 7.70
C LYS A 100 3.21 -10.56 6.27
N ALA A 101 3.76 -9.64 5.47
CA ALA A 101 3.34 -9.48 4.09
C ALA A 101 3.58 -10.76 3.28
N TYR A 102 4.76 -11.35 3.41
CA TYR A 102 5.10 -12.58 2.71
C TYR A 102 4.15 -13.72 3.05
N GLY A 103 3.87 -13.92 4.33
CA GLY A 103 2.95 -14.98 4.78
C GLY A 103 1.55 -14.83 4.19
N LEU A 104 1.01 -13.62 4.22
CA LEU A 104 -0.32 -13.36 3.67
C LEU A 104 -0.34 -13.48 2.14
N LEU A 105 0.73 -13.04 1.49
CA LEU A 105 0.85 -13.13 0.03
C LEU A 105 0.80 -14.59 -0.42
N VAL A 106 1.61 -15.43 0.21
CA VAL A 106 1.69 -16.86 -0.12
C VAL A 106 0.38 -17.58 0.19
N GLN A 107 -0.21 -17.29 1.35
CA GLN A 107 -1.46 -17.93 1.77
C GLN A 107 -2.59 -17.67 0.78
N GLY A 108 -2.69 -16.45 0.25
CA GLY A 108 -3.72 -16.07 -0.72
C GLY A 108 -3.37 -16.41 -2.16
N CYS A 109 -2.19 -16.93 -2.42
CA CYS A 109 -1.68 -17.18 -3.77
C CYS A 109 -1.68 -15.91 -4.63
N HIS A 110 -1.41 -14.76 -3.99
CA HIS A 110 -1.35 -13.48 -4.68
C HIS A 110 0.01 -13.30 -5.37
N VAL A 111 0.03 -12.43 -6.37
CA VAL A 111 1.25 -12.05 -7.07
C VAL A 111 1.52 -10.58 -6.82
N LEU A 112 2.73 -10.25 -6.40
CA LEU A 112 3.14 -8.86 -6.17
C LEU A 112 4.10 -8.43 -7.28
N LYS A 113 3.75 -7.34 -7.96
CA LYS A 113 4.53 -6.80 -9.09
C LYS A 113 4.90 -5.35 -8.85
N TYR A 114 6.09 -4.99 -9.32
CA TYR A 114 6.51 -3.60 -9.33
C TYR A 114 5.82 -2.87 -10.47
N CYS A 115 5.25 -1.70 -10.20
CA CYS A 115 4.75 -0.78 -11.22
C CYS A 115 5.51 0.54 -11.04
N LYS A 116 5.99 1.09 -12.14
CA LYS A 116 6.72 2.35 -12.09
C LYS A 116 5.76 3.47 -11.67
N GLY A 117 6.13 4.23 -10.64
CA GLY A 117 5.33 5.37 -10.18
C GLY A 117 5.17 6.41 -11.28
N HIS A 118 4.02 7.06 -11.30
CA HIS A 118 3.68 8.12 -12.27
C HIS A 118 3.71 7.64 -13.74
N ALA A 119 3.49 6.34 -13.95
CA ALA A 119 3.49 5.76 -15.29
C ALA A 119 2.13 5.80 -15.98
N GLY A 120 1.21 6.64 -15.48
CA GLY A 120 -0.13 6.77 -16.07
C GLY A 120 -1.06 5.61 -15.74
N THR A 121 -0.68 4.74 -14.83
CA THR A 121 -1.54 3.64 -14.39
C THR A 121 -2.63 4.18 -13.47
N LYS A 122 -3.88 4.02 -13.88
CA LYS A 122 -5.03 4.56 -13.17
C LYS A 122 -5.09 4.12 -11.71
N GLY A 123 -4.83 2.85 -11.45
CA GLY A 123 -4.86 2.32 -10.07
C GLY A 123 -3.77 2.91 -9.18
N ASN A 124 -2.55 3.04 -9.71
CA ASN A 124 -1.45 3.64 -8.97
C ASN A 124 -1.73 5.11 -8.66
N GLU A 125 -2.25 5.85 -9.64
CA GLU A 125 -2.62 7.25 -9.45
C GLU A 125 -3.72 7.40 -8.39
N ARG A 126 -4.70 6.51 -8.39
CA ARG A 126 -5.79 6.55 -7.42
C ARG A 126 -5.30 6.26 -6.01
N ALA A 127 -4.43 5.28 -5.83
CA ALA A 127 -3.86 4.99 -4.52
C ALA A 127 -3.05 6.18 -3.99
N ASP A 128 -2.28 6.85 -4.85
CA ASP A 128 -1.53 8.05 -4.51
C ASP A 128 -2.48 9.19 -4.09
N GLU A 129 -3.55 9.41 -4.84
CA GLU A 129 -4.57 10.42 -4.48
C GLU A 129 -5.17 10.16 -3.10
N LEU A 130 -5.48 8.90 -2.80
CA LEU A 130 -6.06 8.53 -1.51
C LEU A 130 -5.09 8.82 -0.37
N CYS A 131 -3.82 8.48 -0.53
CA CYS A 131 -2.79 8.79 0.46
C CYS A 131 -2.70 10.29 0.72
N ASN A 132 -2.65 11.08 -0.34
CA ASN A 132 -2.50 12.52 -0.24
C ASN A 132 -3.74 13.17 0.35
N SER A 133 -4.94 12.70 0.02
CA SER A 133 -6.18 13.21 0.59
C SER A 133 -6.24 13.05 2.11
N VAL A 134 -5.78 11.90 2.61
CA VAL A 134 -5.73 11.64 4.05
C VAL A 134 -4.77 12.61 4.74
N LEU A 135 -3.59 12.83 4.16
CA LEU A 135 -2.59 13.73 4.73
C LEU A 135 -3.06 15.18 4.66
N ASP A 136 -3.66 15.59 3.55
CA ASP A 136 -4.22 16.96 3.41
C ASP A 136 -5.24 17.24 4.49
N LYS A 137 -6.14 16.31 4.73
CA LYS A 137 -7.17 16.45 5.75
C LYS A 137 -6.57 16.59 7.15
N HIS A 138 -5.58 15.77 7.48
CA HIS A 138 -4.95 15.82 8.79
C HIS A 138 -4.15 17.10 8.99
N MET A 139 -3.48 17.60 7.96
CA MET A 139 -2.75 18.86 8.03
C MET A 139 -3.72 20.02 8.20
N GLU A 140 -4.86 19.98 7.51
CA GLU A 140 -5.92 20.97 7.62
C GLU A 140 -6.52 20.99 9.03
N ASP A 141 -6.84 19.82 9.57
CA ASP A 141 -7.39 19.69 10.93
C ASP A 141 -6.39 20.19 11.98
N TYR A 142 -5.11 19.90 11.80
CA TYR A 142 -4.06 20.39 12.69
C TYR A 142 -3.99 21.93 12.67
N ALA A 143 -4.06 22.52 11.49
CA ALA A 143 -4.02 23.98 11.33
C ALA A 143 -5.19 24.66 12.05
N LYS A 144 -6.36 24.03 12.08
CA LYS A 144 -7.55 24.57 12.76
C LYS A 144 -7.43 24.56 14.29
N LYS A 145 -6.56 23.71 14.82
CA LYS A 145 -6.35 23.58 16.29
C LYS A 145 -5.30 24.56 16.82
N VAL A 146 -4.58 25.18 15.93
CA VAL A 146 -3.54 26.15 16.28
C VAL A 146 -4.07 27.57 16.16
#